data_39f572ee92220a5462d319db8ee79953
#
_entry.id   39f572ee92220a5462d319db8ee79953
#
_cell.length_a   1.000
_cell.length_b   1.000
_cell.length_c   1.000
_cell.angle_alpha   90.00
_cell.angle_beta   90.00
_cell.angle_gamma   90.00
#
_symmetry.space_group_name_H-M   'P 1'
#
loop_
_entity.id
_entity.type
_entity.pdbx_description
1 polymer ?
#
loop_
_entity_poly.entity_id
_entity_poly.type
_entity_poly.pdbx_seq_one_letter_code
_entity_poly.pdbx_strand_id
1 'polypeptide(L)'
;MAGISTSVAGITAGIGGLIALAAVGTARPSAPRLRAMTQPVALCRPGEAPLFSCAIGPKQVAVCGRNGAAVYRFGRPGQVELTSTALTMAMRGFAGGGETQITASNKDYRYTVFDRTTRAGFGDDGRHDAGMTSGLLIQRAGRNVAARRCTGAATISAKAQAIIRPGPYIPH
;
A
#
# COMPACT_ATOMS: atom_id res chain seq x y z
N MET A 1 -30.89 76.03 2.28
CA MET A 1 -30.52 76.78 1.06
C MET A 1 -30.39 75.74 0.00
N ALA A 2 -31.41 75.47 -0.77
CA ALA A 2 -31.94 76.16 -1.91
C ALA A 2 -31.07 76.04 -3.15
N GLY A 3 -31.62 75.49 -4.19
CA GLY A 3 -31.20 75.58 -5.61
C GLY A 3 -31.37 74.28 -6.35
N ILE A 4 -32.55 73.89 -6.83
CA ILE A 4 -33.28 74.20 -8.07
C ILE A 4 -32.47 73.72 -9.33
N SER A 5 -33.00 72.64 -9.92
CA SER A 5 -33.66 72.51 -11.23
C SER A 5 -32.83 72.77 -12.51
N THR A 6 -32.78 71.86 -13.44
CA THR A 6 -33.54 71.99 -14.72
C THR A 6 -33.36 70.75 -15.61
N SER A 7 -34.50 70.29 -16.15
CA SER A 7 -34.68 69.26 -17.17
C SER A 7 -34.26 69.79 -18.55
N VAL A 8 -33.69 68.95 -19.42
CA VAL A 8 -33.86 69.06 -20.86
C VAL A 8 -34.02 67.66 -21.47
N ALA A 9 -35.17 67.49 -22.10
CA ALA A 9 -35.49 66.32 -22.91
C ALA A 9 -34.78 66.40 -24.25
N GLY A 10 -34.27 65.28 -24.71
CA GLY A 10 -33.77 65.10 -26.08
C GLY A 10 -34.04 63.69 -26.54
N ILE A 11 -35.08 63.57 -27.39
CA ILE A 11 -35.45 62.37 -28.13
C ILE A 11 -34.56 62.28 -29.34
N THR A 12 -33.82 61.15 -29.54
CA THR A 12 -33.36 60.71 -30.83
C THR A 12 -33.43 59.20 -30.92
N ALA A 13 -34.27 58.79 -31.90
CA ALA A 13 -34.40 57.40 -32.31
C ALA A 13 -33.12 56.94 -33.07
N GLY A 14 -32.63 55.78 -32.84
CA GLY A 14 -31.49 55.20 -33.55
C GLY A 14 -31.51 53.67 -33.45
N ILE A 15 -32.19 53.09 -34.40
CA ILE A 15 -31.96 51.86 -35.16
C ILE A 15 -31.08 50.78 -34.50
N GLY A 16 -31.69 49.64 -34.39
CA GLY A 16 -31.27 48.31 -33.99
C GLY A 16 -29.88 47.79 -34.40
N GLY A 17 -29.37 47.08 -33.49
CA GLY A 17 -28.27 46.15 -33.66
C GLY A 17 -28.34 45.09 -32.58
N LEU A 18 -29.02 44.00 -32.86
CA LEU A 18 -28.97 42.79 -32.03
C LEU A 18 -27.57 42.18 -32.12
N ILE A 19 -26.70 42.51 -31.22
CA ILE A 19 -25.43 41.79 -31.05
C ILE A 19 -25.73 40.56 -30.20
N ALA A 20 -25.84 39.40 -30.87
CA ALA A 20 -25.87 38.10 -30.21
C ALA A 20 -24.49 37.85 -29.59
N LEU A 21 -24.38 38.01 -28.28
CA LEU A 21 -23.20 37.52 -27.52
C LEU A 21 -23.25 35.99 -27.55
N ALA A 22 -22.43 35.39 -28.41
CA ALA A 22 -22.10 33.97 -28.31
C ALA A 22 -21.31 33.75 -27.02
N ALA A 23 -21.95 33.12 -26.03
CA ALA A 23 -21.28 32.64 -24.84
C ALA A 23 -20.30 31.52 -25.24
N VAL A 24 -19.03 31.85 -25.33
CA VAL A 24 -17.96 30.85 -25.48
C VAL A 24 -17.89 30.09 -24.16
N GLY A 25 -18.56 28.95 -24.08
CA GLY A 25 -18.47 28.02 -22.98
C GLY A 25 -17.04 27.45 -22.90
N THR A 26 -16.23 27.96 -22.01
CA THR A 26 -14.95 27.36 -21.69
C THR A 26 -15.21 26.01 -21.01
N ALA A 27 -15.14 24.94 -21.79
CA ALA A 27 -15.13 23.57 -21.26
C ALA A 27 -13.90 23.44 -20.32
N ARG A 28 -14.14 23.38 -19.03
CA ARG A 28 -13.11 23.06 -18.05
C ARG A 28 -12.62 21.64 -18.36
N PRO A 29 -11.30 21.42 -18.55
CA PRO A 29 -10.78 20.07 -18.67
C PRO A 29 -11.11 19.31 -17.39
N SER A 30 -11.90 18.23 -17.51
CA SER A 30 -12.15 17.31 -16.40
C SER A 30 -10.80 16.72 -15.97
N ALA A 31 -10.36 17.04 -14.76
CA ALA A 31 -9.18 16.44 -14.19
C ALA A 31 -9.31 14.90 -14.25
N PRO A 32 -8.26 14.17 -14.65
CA PRO A 32 -8.29 12.73 -14.67
C PRO A 32 -8.62 12.26 -13.25
N ARG A 33 -9.76 11.58 -13.10
CA ARG A 33 -10.08 10.88 -11.85
C ARG A 33 -8.98 9.86 -11.64
N LEU A 34 -8.05 10.16 -10.73
CA LEU A 34 -7.17 9.14 -10.16
C LEU A 34 -8.08 8.01 -9.71
N ARG A 35 -8.05 6.89 -10.43
CA ARG A 35 -8.65 5.65 -9.93
C ARG A 35 -8.02 5.44 -8.57
N ALA A 36 -8.82 5.59 -7.52
CA ALA A 36 -8.44 5.12 -6.21
C ALA A 36 -8.06 3.65 -6.42
N MET A 37 -6.76 3.36 -6.37
CA MET A 37 -6.28 1.99 -6.31
C MET A 37 -6.90 1.45 -5.04
N THR A 38 -7.95 0.64 -5.20
CA THR A 38 -8.60 -0.06 -4.09
C THR A 38 -7.50 -0.90 -3.47
N GLN A 39 -6.91 -0.41 -2.40
CA GLN A 39 -5.94 -1.20 -1.64
C GLN A 39 -6.67 -2.48 -1.26
N PRO A 40 -6.09 -3.65 -1.52
CA PRO A 40 -6.73 -4.90 -1.17
C PRO A 40 -7.12 -4.81 0.30
N VAL A 41 -8.38 -5.13 0.60
CA VAL A 41 -8.88 -5.12 1.98
C VAL A 41 -7.94 -5.97 2.81
N ALA A 42 -7.18 -5.34 3.69
CA ALA A 42 -6.15 -6.01 4.47
C ALA A 42 -6.82 -7.07 5.35
N LEU A 43 -6.16 -8.24 5.53
CA LEU A 43 -6.61 -9.25 6.48
C LEU A 43 -6.52 -8.78 7.94
N CYS A 44 -5.95 -7.61 8.18
CA CYS A 44 -5.93 -6.96 9.49
C CYS A 44 -7.30 -6.37 9.81
N ARG A 45 -7.76 -6.57 11.03
CA ARG A 45 -9.04 -6.06 11.54
C ARG A 45 -8.95 -4.55 11.85
N PRO A 46 -10.07 -3.84 11.95
CA PRO A 46 -10.07 -2.47 12.42
C PRO A 46 -9.33 -2.32 13.77
N GLY A 47 -8.43 -1.32 13.85
CA GLY A 47 -7.60 -1.07 15.02
C GLY A 47 -6.34 -1.94 15.12
N GLU A 48 -6.07 -2.84 14.16
CA GLU A 48 -4.79 -3.52 14.03
C GLU A 48 -3.89 -2.79 13.03
N ALA A 49 -2.62 -2.63 13.37
CA ALA A 49 -1.62 -2.07 12.45
C ALA A 49 -1.07 -3.18 11.54
N PRO A 50 -1.02 -3.01 10.22
CA PRO A 50 -0.35 -3.96 9.34
C PRO A 50 1.17 -3.89 9.58
N LEU A 51 1.75 -5.00 10.02
CA LEU A 51 3.20 -5.17 10.16
C LEU A 51 3.81 -5.76 8.89
N PHE A 52 3.03 -6.53 8.15
CA PHE A 52 3.32 -7.04 6.82
C PHE A 52 2.01 -7.34 6.09
N SER A 53 1.96 -7.10 4.79
CA SER A 53 0.82 -7.49 3.97
C SER A 53 1.28 -7.76 2.55
N CYS A 54 0.85 -8.89 1.99
CA CYS A 54 1.31 -9.36 0.71
C CYS A 54 0.19 -10.12 -0.02
N ALA A 55 -0.07 -9.75 -1.26
CA ALA A 55 -0.97 -10.50 -2.14
C ALA A 55 -0.22 -11.65 -2.81
N ILE A 56 -0.83 -12.83 -2.83
CA ILE A 56 -0.32 -14.06 -3.45
C ILE A 56 -1.44 -14.66 -4.30
N GLY A 57 -1.50 -14.27 -5.57
CA GLY A 57 -2.63 -14.60 -6.44
C GLY A 57 -3.95 -14.11 -5.84
N PRO A 58 -4.99 -14.98 -5.71
CA PRO A 58 -6.28 -14.56 -5.16
C PRO A 58 -6.32 -14.47 -3.63
N LYS A 59 -5.23 -14.82 -2.95
CA LYS A 59 -5.10 -14.83 -1.49
C LYS A 59 -4.15 -13.75 -1.01
N GLN A 60 -4.18 -13.51 0.28
CA GLN A 60 -3.29 -12.59 0.98
C GLN A 60 -2.67 -13.28 2.18
N VAL A 61 -1.49 -12.82 2.55
CA VAL A 61 -0.88 -13.07 3.85
C VAL A 61 -0.70 -11.74 4.56
N ALA A 62 -1.00 -11.69 5.83
CA ALA A 62 -0.77 -10.51 6.65
C ALA A 62 -0.26 -10.87 8.03
N VAL A 63 0.57 -10.01 8.59
CA VAL A 63 0.93 -9.98 10.01
C VAL A 63 0.40 -8.66 10.56
N CYS A 64 -0.45 -8.74 11.56
CA CYS A 64 -1.17 -7.61 12.12
C CYS A 64 -0.81 -7.45 13.59
N GLY A 65 -0.54 -6.22 14.02
CA GLY A 65 -0.15 -5.90 15.39
C GLY A 65 -1.22 -5.10 16.12
N ARG A 66 -1.47 -5.43 17.39
CA ARG A 66 -2.35 -4.66 18.29
C ARG A 66 -1.96 -4.90 19.74
N ASN A 67 -1.89 -3.83 20.52
CA ASN A 67 -1.68 -3.90 22.00
C ASN A 67 -0.48 -4.78 22.40
N GLY A 68 0.65 -4.64 21.73
CA GLY A 68 1.86 -5.41 22.06
C GLY A 68 1.84 -6.87 21.61
N ALA A 69 0.83 -7.31 20.86
CA ALA A 69 0.72 -8.65 20.30
C ALA A 69 0.64 -8.62 18.78
N ALA A 70 1.03 -9.71 18.13
CA ALA A 70 0.93 -9.85 16.69
C ALA A 70 0.21 -11.15 16.31
N VAL A 71 -0.46 -11.13 15.17
CA VAL A 71 -1.21 -12.26 14.61
C VAL A 71 -0.91 -12.41 13.12
N TYR A 72 -0.59 -13.61 12.70
CA TYR A 72 -0.49 -14.01 11.30
C TYR A 72 -1.87 -14.43 10.79
N ARG A 73 -2.20 -14.00 9.58
CA ARG A 73 -3.41 -14.44 8.86
C ARG A 73 -3.09 -14.73 7.40
N PHE A 74 -3.73 -15.77 6.89
CA PHE A 74 -3.69 -16.13 5.49
C PHE A 74 -5.09 -16.47 5.02
N GLY A 75 -5.44 -16.07 3.79
CA GLY A 75 -6.75 -16.35 3.21
C GLY A 75 -7.13 -15.30 2.18
N ARG A 76 -8.43 -15.23 1.89
CA ARG A 76 -9.01 -14.19 1.05
C ARG A 76 -9.57 -13.05 1.92
N PRO A 77 -9.71 -11.83 1.40
CA PRO A 77 -10.47 -10.79 2.07
C PRO A 77 -11.86 -11.31 2.48
N GLY A 78 -12.18 -11.16 3.76
CA GLY A 78 -13.43 -11.68 4.33
C GLY A 78 -13.43 -13.18 4.67
N GLN A 79 -12.44 -13.96 4.24
CA GLN A 79 -12.35 -15.41 4.50
C GLN A 79 -10.94 -15.79 4.94
N VAL A 80 -10.66 -15.68 6.23
CA VAL A 80 -9.39 -16.12 6.82
C VAL A 80 -9.38 -17.64 6.93
N GLU A 81 -8.40 -18.28 6.30
CA GLU A 81 -8.23 -19.74 6.28
C GLU A 81 -7.27 -20.22 7.37
N LEU A 82 -6.31 -19.38 7.75
CA LEU A 82 -5.31 -19.68 8.76
C LEU A 82 -5.04 -18.47 9.63
N THR A 83 -4.97 -18.70 10.94
CA THR A 83 -4.54 -17.72 11.94
C THR A 83 -3.53 -18.36 12.87
N SER A 84 -2.47 -17.64 13.24
CA SER A 84 -1.50 -18.05 14.24
C SER A 84 -1.01 -16.86 15.04
N THR A 85 -0.86 -17.06 16.35
CA THR A 85 -0.22 -16.11 17.27
C THR A 85 1.16 -16.60 17.73
N ALA A 86 1.55 -17.81 17.38
CA ALA A 86 2.87 -18.38 17.67
C ALA A 86 3.89 -17.84 16.65
N LEU A 87 4.34 -16.60 16.88
CA LEU A 87 5.22 -15.88 15.95
C LEU A 87 6.63 -15.74 16.50
N THR A 88 7.60 -15.83 15.59
CA THR A 88 9.00 -15.45 15.83
C THR A 88 9.51 -14.60 14.67
N MET A 89 10.55 -13.80 14.93
CA MET A 89 11.16 -12.91 13.95
C MET A 89 12.67 -13.17 13.88
N ALA A 90 13.21 -13.14 12.67
CA ALA A 90 14.64 -13.22 12.42
C ALA A 90 15.06 -12.15 11.41
N MET A 91 16.30 -11.69 11.57
CA MET A 91 16.93 -10.77 10.62
C MET A 91 18.33 -11.30 10.29
N ARG A 92 18.72 -11.22 9.02
CA ARG A 92 20.03 -11.61 8.56
C ARG A 92 20.58 -10.62 7.55
N GLY A 93 21.72 -10.03 7.86
CA GLY A 93 22.52 -9.27 6.90
C GLY A 93 23.39 -10.20 6.07
N PHE A 94 23.68 -9.81 4.83
CA PHE A 94 24.67 -10.45 3.95
C PHE A 94 25.34 -9.39 3.07
N ALA A 95 26.43 -9.77 2.40
CA ALA A 95 27.10 -8.84 1.50
C ALA A 95 26.13 -8.34 0.41
N GLY A 96 25.85 -7.04 0.43
CA GLY A 96 24.95 -6.39 -0.53
C GLY A 96 23.47 -6.40 -0.17
N GLY A 97 23.08 -6.70 1.09
CA GLY A 97 21.69 -6.62 1.47
C GLY A 97 21.34 -7.23 2.82
N GLY A 98 20.09 -7.58 2.98
CA GLY A 98 19.56 -8.19 4.19
C GLY A 98 18.18 -8.80 3.97
N GLU A 99 17.76 -9.59 4.90
CA GLU A 99 16.44 -10.21 4.91
C GLU A 99 15.86 -10.19 6.30
N THR A 100 14.59 -9.84 6.36
CA THR A 100 13.78 -9.92 7.57
C THR A 100 12.72 -11.01 7.39
N GLN A 101 12.49 -11.80 8.41
CA GLN A 101 11.53 -12.89 8.40
C GLN A 101 10.60 -12.81 9.62
N ILE A 102 9.32 -13.15 9.42
CA ILE A 102 8.39 -13.48 10.50
C ILE A 102 7.84 -14.88 10.22
N THR A 103 8.06 -15.79 11.17
CA THR A 103 7.61 -17.17 11.08
C THR A 103 6.44 -17.41 12.00
N ALA A 104 5.33 -17.87 11.44
CA ALA A 104 4.15 -18.34 12.15
C ALA A 104 4.16 -19.86 12.21
N SER A 105 3.96 -20.45 13.39
CA SER A 105 3.89 -21.89 13.58
C SER A 105 2.44 -22.36 13.75
N ASN A 106 2.09 -23.47 13.09
CA ASN A 106 0.80 -24.13 13.26
C ASN A 106 0.99 -25.64 13.08
N LYS A 107 0.96 -26.39 14.17
CA LYS A 107 1.25 -27.83 14.20
C LYS A 107 2.66 -28.10 13.62
N ASP A 108 2.76 -28.98 12.64
CA ASP A 108 3.99 -29.34 11.90
C ASP A 108 4.35 -28.37 10.77
N TYR A 109 3.53 -27.34 10.55
CA TYR A 109 3.77 -26.32 9.54
C TYR A 109 4.41 -25.06 10.11
N ARG A 110 5.29 -24.45 9.30
CA ARG A 110 5.83 -23.10 9.49
C ARG A 110 5.52 -22.28 8.25
N TYR A 111 5.02 -21.08 8.45
CA TYR A 111 4.67 -20.10 7.43
C TYR A 111 5.56 -18.88 7.65
N THR A 112 6.59 -18.73 6.84
CA THR A 112 7.57 -17.65 6.98
C THR A 112 7.34 -16.60 5.90
N VAL A 113 6.87 -15.43 6.30
CA VAL A 113 6.89 -14.26 5.43
C VAL A 113 8.26 -13.62 5.50
N PHE A 114 8.74 -13.11 4.37
CA PHE A 114 10.03 -12.46 4.30
C PHE A 114 9.99 -11.21 3.42
N ASP A 115 10.85 -10.26 3.73
CA ASP A 115 11.32 -9.23 2.83
C ASP A 115 12.85 -9.32 2.71
N ARG A 116 13.33 -9.24 1.50
CA ARG A 116 14.75 -9.29 1.17
C ARG A 116 15.11 -8.10 0.30
N THR A 117 16.13 -7.37 0.72
CA THR A 117 16.75 -6.32 -0.08
C THR A 117 18.11 -6.83 -0.55
N THR A 118 18.39 -6.70 -1.84
CA THR A 118 19.68 -7.04 -2.44
C THR A 118 20.18 -5.85 -3.24
N ARG A 119 21.49 -5.72 -3.41
CA ARG A 119 22.03 -4.87 -4.46
C ARG A 119 21.69 -5.53 -5.80
N ALA A 120 20.86 -4.89 -6.60
CA ALA A 120 20.74 -5.17 -8.03
C ALA A 120 21.92 -4.49 -8.74
N GLY A 121 22.00 -4.56 -10.06
CA GLY A 121 23.06 -3.93 -10.83
C GLY A 121 23.27 -2.44 -10.55
N PHE A 122 24.16 -1.82 -11.32
CA PHE A 122 24.30 -0.37 -11.33
C PHE A 122 23.22 0.23 -12.24
N GLY A 123 22.51 1.24 -11.75
CA GLY A 123 21.67 2.09 -12.57
C GLY A 123 22.50 2.98 -13.49
N ASP A 124 21.86 3.65 -14.44
CA ASP A 124 22.50 4.58 -15.37
C ASP A 124 23.20 5.77 -14.67
N ASP A 125 22.83 6.04 -13.42
CA ASP A 125 23.45 7.06 -12.55
C ASP A 125 24.70 6.55 -11.81
N GLY A 126 25.17 5.33 -12.08
CA GLY A 126 26.31 4.69 -11.43
C GLY A 126 26.07 4.27 -9.97
N ARG A 127 24.82 4.34 -9.48
CA ARG A 127 24.45 3.86 -8.15
C ARG A 127 23.92 2.44 -8.23
N HIS A 128 24.08 1.72 -7.11
CA HIS A 128 23.45 0.40 -7.01
C HIS A 128 21.94 0.55 -6.85
N ASP A 129 21.18 -0.08 -7.73
CA ASP A 129 19.76 -0.30 -7.54
C ASP A 129 19.51 -1.30 -6.43
N ALA A 130 18.50 -1.04 -5.62
CA ALA A 130 18.04 -1.97 -4.62
C ALA A 130 16.99 -2.92 -5.21
N GLY A 131 17.32 -4.19 -5.32
CA GLY A 131 16.34 -5.24 -5.61
C GLY A 131 15.55 -5.57 -4.34
N MET A 132 14.23 -5.50 -4.42
CA MET A 132 13.35 -5.91 -3.32
C MET A 132 12.56 -7.16 -3.70
N THR A 133 12.58 -8.17 -2.85
CA THR A 133 11.81 -9.41 -3.02
C THR A 133 11.11 -9.73 -1.70
N SER A 134 9.83 -10.04 -1.79
CA SER A 134 9.05 -10.46 -0.62
C SER A 134 8.19 -11.68 -0.95
N GLY A 135 7.81 -12.44 0.06
CA GLY A 135 7.06 -13.66 -0.18
C GLY A 135 6.69 -14.43 1.07
N LEU A 136 6.19 -15.62 0.82
CA LEU A 136 5.80 -16.61 1.81
C LEU A 136 6.50 -17.93 1.49
N LEU A 137 7.26 -18.44 2.45
CA LEU A 137 7.81 -19.79 2.47
C LEU A 137 6.95 -20.66 3.38
N ILE A 138 6.62 -21.87 2.94
CA ILE A 138 5.88 -22.84 3.72
C ILE A 138 6.77 -24.07 3.93
N GLN A 139 6.95 -24.45 5.17
CA GLN A 139 7.65 -25.67 5.57
C GLN A 139 6.69 -26.62 6.27
N ARG A 140 6.91 -27.92 6.10
CA ARG A 140 6.28 -28.98 6.87
C ARG A 140 7.38 -29.87 7.44
N ALA A 141 7.34 -30.13 8.75
CA ALA A 141 8.34 -30.93 9.43
C ALA A 141 9.80 -30.54 9.06
N GLY A 142 10.06 -29.23 8.96
CA GLY A 142 11.38 -28.66 8.62
C GLY A 142 11.76 -28.68 7.14
N ARG A 143 10.94 -29.25 6.25
CA ARG A 143 11.19 -29.30 4.79
C ARG A 143 10.39 -28.22 4.05
N ASN A 144 11.01 -27.57 3.09
CA ASN A 144 10.32 -26.61 2.23
C ASN A 144 9.31 -27.34 1.33
N VAL A 145 8.04 -26.98 1.43
CA VAL A 145 6.94 -27.57 0.61
C VAL A 145 6.39 -26.58 -0.40
N ALA A 146 6.52 -25.29 -0.15
CA ALA A 146 6.14 -24.25 -1.11
C ALA A 146 6.88 -22.93 -0.84
N ALA A 147 7.13 -22.19 -1.92
CA ALA A 147 7.55 -20.81 -1.90
C ALA A 147 6.65 -20.01 -2.84
N ARG A 148 6.22 -18.83 -2.42
CA ARG A 148 5.35 -17.95 -3.18
C ARG A 148 5.87 -16.52 -3.06
N ARG A 149 5.94 -15.80 -4.17
CA ARG A 149 6.31 -14.39 -4.18
C ARG A 149 5.08 -13.51 -4.03
N CYS A 150 5.26 -12.37 -3.40
CA CYS A 150 4.26 -11.32 -3.37
C CYS A 150 4.03 -10.74 -4.77
N THR A 151 2.80 -10.36 -5.05
CA THR A 151 2.50 -9.50 -6.19
C THR A 151 2.83 -8.07 -5.78
N GLY A 152 3.98 -7.57 -6.21
CA GLY A 152 4.54 -6.29 -5.77
C GLY A 152 5.43 -6.42 -4.54
N ALA A 153 6.15 -5.33 -4.24
CA ALA A 153 7.02 -5.26 -3.08
C ALA A 153 6.21 -5.13 -1.79
N ALA A 154 6.58 -5.91 -0.76
CA ALA A 154 6.03 -5.81 0.57
C ALA A 154 7.18 -5.82 1.59
N THR A 155 7.08 -4.98 2.60
CA THR A 155 8.13 -4.81 3.62
C THR A 155 7.58 -5.12 5.00
N ILE A 156 8.38 -5.78 5.83
CA ILE A 156 8.09 -6.01 7.24
C ILE A 156 8.39 -4.73 8.01
N SER A 157 7.38 -4.20 8.68
CA SER A 157 7.51 -2.98 9.49
C SER A 157 8.51 -3.18 10.64
N ALA A 158 9.39 -2.21 10.85
CA ALA A 158 10.30 -2.21 12.01
C ALA A 158 9.57 -2.32 13.36
N LYS A 159 8.30 -1.90 13.43
CA LYS A 159 7.46 -2.06 14.65
C LYS A 159 7.26 -3.53 15.04
N ALA A 160 7.44 -4.47 14.13
CA ALA A 160 7.33 -5.90 14.42
C ALA A 160 8.35 -6.35 15.47
N GLN A 161 9.56 -5.76 15.47
CA GLN A 161 10.62 -6.10 16.42
C GLN A 161 10.25 -5.84 17.88
N ALA A 162 9.39 -4.86 18.13
CA ALA A 162 8.97 -4.50 19.48
C ALA A 162 7.96 -5.50 20.10
N ILE A 163 7.31 -6.32 19.27
CA ILE A 163 6.18 -7.16 19.72
C ILE A 163 6.28 -8.62 19.30
N ILE A 164 7.24 -8.97 18.45
CA ILE A 164 7.49 -10.35 18.03
C ILE A 164 8.85 -10.77 18.56
N ARG A 165 8.88 -11.86 19.33
CA ARG A 165 10.11 -12.39 19.92
C ARG A 165 11.09 -12.85 18.85
N PRO A 166 12.41 -12.77 19.09
CA PRO A 166 13.42 -13.36 18.22
C PRO A 166 13.22 -14.87 18.03
N GLY A 167 13.63 -15.38 16.88
CA GLY A 167 13.58 -16.79 16.53
C GLY A 167 14.60 -17.17 15.48
N PRO A 168 14.63 -18.45 15.07
CA PRO A 168 15.60 -18.92 14.08
C PRO A 168 15.32 -18.33 12.70
N TYR A 169 16.38 -18.03 11.98
CA TYR A 169 16.32 -17.72 10.55
C TYR A 169 16.03 -19.00 9.75
N ILE A 170 15.11 -18.95 8.82
CA ILE A 170 14.72 -20.06 7.95
C ILE A 170 15.41 -19.87 6.59
N PRO A 171 16.43 -20.69 6.24
CA PRO A 171 17.06 -20.61 4.92
C PRO A 171 16.13 -21.09 3.81
N HIS A 172 16.24 -20.47 2.62
CA HIS A 172 15.48 -20.82 1.42
C HIS A 172 16.17 -20.37 0.14
#